data_5510584e80e2967d6a081d30e6c2f0ba
#
_entry.id   5510584e80e2967d6a081d30e6c2f0ba
#
_cell.length_a   1.000
_cell.length_b   1.000
_cell.length_c   1.000
_cell.angle_alpha   90.00
_cell.angle_beta   90.00
_cell.angle_gamma   90.00
#
_symmetry.space_group_name_H-M   'P 1'
#
loop_
_entity.id
_entity.type
_entity.pdbx_description
1 polymer ?
#
loop_
_entity_poly.entity_id
_entity_poly.type
_entity_poly.pdbx_seq_one_letter_code
_entity_poly.pdbx_strand_id
1 'polypeptide(L)'
;LNFGDIYIAGMTEVNGNFNSSIENAGNILNMTGRVIPVTLDPIKICAELEDGSVVEDRSIIPEEVSRNGKKIQRVYITPTNTRPAPGVIEAIMDADAIVIGPGSLYTNVIPNLLIKGIAKSIKESKATKIYVSNIMTEMGQTDEYTLSDHVKAIIDYVGKGIIDYCIYDTGEIVPEFIQLYN
;
A
#
# COMPACT_ATOMS: atom_id res chain seq x y z
N LEU A 1 2.04 -14.63 -10.39
CA LEU A 1 3.08 -13.72 -10.92
C LEU A 1 2.56 -13.05 -12.18
N ASN A 2 2.57 -11.72 -12.21
CA ASN A 2 2.23 -10.94 -13.41
C ASN A 2 3.50 -10.65 -14.24
N PHE A 3 3.32 -10.10 -15.44
CA PHE A 3 4.44 -9.77 -16.32
C PHE A 3 5.44 -8.80 -15.67
N GLY A 4 4.94 -7.80 -14.93
CA GLY A 4 5.78 -6.82 -14.24
C GLY A 4 6.70 -7.46 -13.21
N ASP A 5 6.19 -8.43 -12.43
CA ASP A 5 6.98 -9.16 -11.44
C ASP A 5 8.13 -9.93 -12.11
N ILE A 6 7.84 -10.63 -13.22
CA ILE A 6 8.84 -11.39 -13.98
C ILE A 6 9.87 -10.45 -14.58
N TYR A 7 9.43 -9.32 -15.13
CA TYR A 7 10.29 -8.31 -15.73
C TYR A 7 11.27 -7.72 -14.71
N ILE A 8 10.78 -7.28 -13.55
CA ILE A 8 11.62 -6.73 -12.48
C ILE A 8 12.56 -7.78 -11.91
N ALA A 9 12.11 -9.03 -11.74
CA ALA A 9 12.97 -10.13 -11.30
C ALA A 9 14.11 -10.38 -12.28
N GLY A 10 13.81 -10.48 -13.58
CA GLY A 10 14.83 -10.65 -14.63
C GLY A 10 15.82 -9.47 -14.69
N MET A 11 15.32 -8.25 -14.58
CA MET A 11 16.17 -7.05 -14.52
C MET A 11 17.06 -7.05 -13.26
N THR A 12 16.58 -7.58 -12.14
CA THR A 12 17.36 -7.67 -10.90
C THR A 12 18.52 -8.64 -11.06
N GLU A 13 18.31 -9.73 -11.74
CA GLU A 13 19.37 -10.70 -12.06
C GLU A 13 20.44 -10.08 -12.98
N VAL A 14 20.02 -9.33 -14.00
CA VAL A 14 20.93 -8.68 -14.96
C VAL A 14 21.71 -7.53 -14.31
N ASN A 15 21.07 -6.70 -13.50
CA ASN A 15 21.68 -5.50 -12.90
C ASN A 15 22.38 -5.77 -11.56
N GLY A 16 22.22 -6.96 -10.98
CA GLY A 16 22.85 -7.37 -9.73
C GLY A 16 22.22 -6.79 -8.46
N ASN A 17 21.24 -5.89 -8.58
CA ASN A 17 20.51 -5.38 -7.43
C ASN A 17 19.13 -4.81 -7.82
N PHE A 18 18.21 -4.84 -6.87
CA PHE A 18 16.82 -4.43 -7.06
C PHE A 18 16.66 -2.93 -7.35
N ASN A 19 17.41 -2.06 -6.67
CA ASN A 19 17.28 -0.61 -6.84
C ASN A 19 17.64 -0.16 -8.26
N SER A 20 18.79 -0.62 -8.77
CA SER A 20 19.19 -0.34 -10.15
C SER A 20 18.22 -0.91 -11.18
N SER A 21 17.56 -2.00 -10.86
CA SER A 21 16.55 -2.60 -11.75
C SER A 21 15.29 -1.75 -11.85
N ILE A 22 14.85 -1.18 -10.75
CA ILE A 22 13.73 -0.23 -10.74
C ILE A 22 14.08 1.03 -11.54
N GLU A 23 15.26 1.61 -11.33
CA GLU A 23 15.73 2.78 -12.07
C GLU A 23 15.81 2.51 -13.57
N ASN A 24 16.42 1.39 -13.97
CA ASN A 24 16.53 1.00 -15.37
C ASN A 24 15.17 0.70 -16.01
N ALA A 25 14.25 0.06 -15.28
CA ALA A 25 12.88 -0.14 -15.75
C ALA A 25 12.18 1.21 -16.02
N GLY A 26 12.36 2.18 -15.14
CA GLY A 26 11.87 3.54 -15.34
C GLY A 26 12.40 4.21 -16.62
N ASN A 27 13.69 4.05 -16.88
CA ASN A 27 14.34 4.58 -18.10
C ASN A 27 13.80 3.89 -19.37
N ILE A 28 13.66 2.57 -19.37
CA ILE A 28 13.13 1.80 -20.51
C ILE A 28 11.69 2.18 -20.81
N LEU A 29 10.88 2.40 -19.78
CA LEU A 29 9.47 2.82 -19.91
C LEU A 29 9.31 4.32 -20.17
N ASN A 30 10.41 5.07 -20.33
CA ASN A 30 10.42 6.51 -20.54
C ASN A 30 9.58 7.28 -19.50
N MET A 31 9.72 6.91 -18.23
CA MET A 31 8.97 7.54 -17.14
C MET A 31 9.51 8.95 -16.85
N THR A 32 8.59 9.90 -16.64
CA THR A 32 8.95 11.28 -16.29
C THR A 32 9.33 11.44 -14.82
N GLY A 33 8.79 10.58 -13.95
CA GLY A 33 9.06 10.58 -12.51
C GLY A 33 10.11 9.56 -12.08
N ARG A 34 10.27 9.41 -10.76
CA ARG A 34 11.11 8.38 -10.14
C ARG A 34 10.25 7.37 -9.40
N VAL A 35 10.61 6.11 -9.48
CA VAL A 35 10.09 5.06 -8.59
C VAL A 35 11.14 4.78 -7.52
N ILE A 36 10.78 4.96 -6.26
CA ILE A 36 11.65 4.69 -5.13
C ILE A 36 10.98 3.59 -4.31
N PRO A 37 11.58 2.39 -4.17
CA PRO A 37 11.07 1.39 -3.25
C PRO A 37 11.04 1.97 -1.83
N VAL A 38 9.95 1.75 -1.08
CA VAL A 38 9.88 2.28 0.30
C VAL A 38 10.94 1.67 1.20
N THR A 39 11.35 0.43 0.93
CA THR A 39 12.43 -0.28 1.61
C THR A 39 13.15 -1.22 0.64
N LEU A 40 14.43 -1.49 0.90
CA LEU A 40 15.22 -2.53 0.21
C LEU A 40 15.39 -3.78 1.08
N ASP A 41 14.92 -3.72 2.34
CA ASP A 41 14.94 -4.87 3.22
C ASP A 41 13.86 -5.89 2.80
N PRO A 42 14.14 -7.18 2.86
CA PRO A 42 13.13 -8.20 2.65
C PRO A 42 12.11 -8.15 3.80
N ILE A 43 10.84 -7.95 3.46
CA ILE A 43 9.75 -7.91 4.43
C ILE A 43 8.67 -8.93 4.08
N LYS A 44 7.99 -9.43 5.11
CA LYS A 44 6.71 -10.12 4.98
C LYS A 44 5.60 -9.24 5.51
N ILE A 45 4.45 -9.26 4.86
CA ILE A 45 3.22 -8.66 5.35
C ILE A 45 2.39 -9.78 5.97
N CYS A 46 2.00 -9.62 7.22
CA CYS A 46 1.23 -10.57 7.99
C CYS A 46 -0.10 -9.93 8.39
N ALA A 47 -1.19 -10.68 8.29
CA ALA A 47 -2.50 -10.30 8.77
C ALA A 47 -2.89 -11.20 9.95
N GLU A 48 -3.20 -10.60 11.09
CA GLU A 48 -3.84 -11.28 12.22
C GLU A 48 -5.34 -11.11 12.07
N LEU A 49 -6.08 -12.21 12.15
CA LEU A 49 -7.53 -12.25 12.02
C LEU A 49 -8.20 -12.16 13.40
N GLU A 50 -9.50 -11.91 13.42
CA GLU A 50 -10.29 -11.76 14.66
C GLU A 50 -10.23 -12.96 15.62
N ASP A 51 -9.94 -14.15 15.11
CA ASP A 51 -9.78 -15.37 15.91
C ASP A 51 -8.33 -15.62 16.39
N GLY A 52 -7.42 -14.67 16.12
CA GLY A 52 -6.01 -14.76 16.48
C GLY A 52 -5.16 -15.58 15.49
N SER A 53 -5.75 -16.15 14.45
CA SER A 53 -4.97 -16.79 13.38
C SER A 53 -4.18 -15.77 12.59
N VAL A 54 -3.02 -16.18 12.05
CA VAL A 54 -2.13 -15.29 11.28
C VAL A 54 -1.96 -15.84 9.87
N VAL A 55 -2.16 -14.97 8.90
CA VAL A 55 -1.88 -15.23 7.49
C VAL A 55 -0.63 -14.47 7.10
N GLU A 56 0.39 -15.20 6.67
CA GLU A 56 1.64 -14.65 6.17
C GLU A 56 1.64 -14.66 4.64
N ASP A 57 2.10 -13.61 4.01
CA ASP A 57 2.14 -13.36 2.58
C ASP A 57 0.93 -12.59 2.06
N ARG A 58 1.25 -11.36 1.61
CA ARG A 58 0.26 -10.42 1.06
C ARG A 58 -0.57 -10.97 -0.10
N SER A 59 0.00 -11.93 -0.86
CA SER A 59 -0.65 -12.47 -2.06
C SER A 59 -1.83 -13.38 -1.74
N ILE A 60 -1.82 -14.02 -0.56
CA ILE A 60 -2.86 -14.96 -0.13
C ILE A 60 -3.80 -14.37 0.94
N ILE A 61 -3.46 -13.23 1.54
CA ILE A 61 -4.28 -12.60 2.59
C ILE A 61 -5.74 -12.43 2.15
N PRO A 62 -6.06 -11.83 1.00
CA PRO A 62 -7.45 -11.62 0.60
C PRO A 62 -8.23 -12.92 0.44
N GLU A 63 -7.62 -13.92 -0.19
CA GLU A 63 -8.24 -15.23 -0.42
C GLU A 63 -8.46 -15.98 0.90
N GLU A 64 -7.46 -16.03 1.78
CA GLU A 64 -7.54 -16.71 3.07
C GLU A 64 -8.57 -16.05 4.00
N VAL A 65 -8.61 -14.72 4.03
CA VAL A 65 -9.59 -13.96 4.81
C VAL A 65 -10.99 -14.23 4.31
N SER A 66 -11.21 -14.15 2.99
CA SER A 66 -12.51 -14.45 2.38
C SER A 66 -12.94 -15.89 2.63
N ARG A 67 -12.04 -16.86 2.46
CA ARG A 67 -12.33 -18.28 2.68
C ARG A 67 -12.70 -18.60 4.13
N ASN A 68 -12.01 -17.97 5.08
CA ASN A 68 -12.22 -18.20 6.51
C ASN A 68 -13.43 -17.44 7.07
N GLY A 69 -13.97 -16.45 6.32
CA GLY A 69 -15.08 -15.60 6.75
C GLY A 69 -14.74 -14.76 8.00
N LYS A 70 -13.47 -14.49 8.25
CA LYS A 70 -12.98 -13.69 9.37
C LYS A 70 -12.48 -12.36 8.88
N LYS A 71 -12.63 -11.31 9.70
CA LYS A 71 -12.12 -9.99 9.36
C LYS A 71 -10.66 -9.85 9.78
N ILE A 72 -9.92 -9.00 9.09
CA ILE A 72 -8.58 -8.60 9.49
C ILE A 72 -8.69 -7.76 10.76
N GLN A 73 -8.07 -8.21 11.84
CA GLN A 73 -7.95 -7.43 13.06
C GLN A 73 -6.81 -6.43 12.95
N ARG A 74 -5.66 -6.86 12.43
CA ARG A 74 -4.53 -5.98 12.15
C ARG A 74 -3.58 -6.58 11.12
N VAL A 75 -2.84 -5.71 10.44
CA VAL A 75 -1.69 -6.10 9.63
C VAL A 75 -0.40 -5.57 10.26
N TYR A 76 0.69 -6.27 10.02
CA TYR A 76 2.02 -5.85 10.42
C TYR A 76 3.06 -6.36 9.45
N ILE A 77 4.26 -5.79 9.53
CA ILE A 77 5.41 -6.20 8.73
C ILE A 77 6.43 -6.92 9.60
N THR A 78 7.11 -7.89 9.03
CA THR A 78 8.21 -8.59 9.69
C THR A 78 9.45 -8.53 8.79
N PRO A 79 10.60 -8.04 9.30
CA PRO A 79 10.84 -7.51 10.65
C PRO A 79 10.23 -6.11 10.87
N THR A 80 9.84 -5.80 12.11
CA THR A 80 9.17 -4.55 12.48
C THR A 80 10.10 -3.32 12.48
N ASN A 81 11.42 -3.52 12.50
CA ASN A 81 12.43 -2.46 12.51
C ASN A 81 12.96 -2.13 11.11
N THR A 82 12.27 -2.54 10.08
CA THR A 82 12.61 -2.27 8.66
C THR A 82 12.82 -0.78 8.42
N ARG A 83 13.91 -0.47 7.70
CA ARG A 83 14.30 0.91 7.39
C ARG A 83 13.81 1.34 6.01
N PRO A 84 13.52 2.64 5.82
CA PRO A 84 13.24 3.18 4.50
C PRO A 84 14.49 3.07 3.60
N ALA A 85 14.26 2.91 2.30
CA ALA A 85 15.34 3.01 1.31
C ALA A 85 15.92 4.44 1.27
N PRO A 86 17.18 4.59 0.84
CA PRO A 86 17.77 5.91 0.64
C PRO A 86 16.93 6.80 -0.27
N GLY A 87 16.78 8.07 0.07
CA GLY A 87 16.04 9.06 -0.71
C GLY A 87 14.52 9.08 -0.45
N VAL A 88 13.94 8.11 0.27
CA VAL A 88 12.49 8.07 0.52
C VAL A 88 12.05 9.20 1.46
N ILE A 89 12.76 9.37 2.57
CA ILE A 89 12.44 10.42 3.55
C ILE A 89 12.61 11.81 2.94
N GLU A 90 13.70 12.01 2.20
CA GLU A 90 13.98 13.24 1.48
C GLU A 90 12.85 13.56 0.48
N ALA A 91 12.44 12.58 -0.32
CA ALA A 91 11.35 12.76 -1.28
C ALA A 91 10.03 13.14 -0.60
N ILE A 92 9.73 12.56 0.57
CA ILE A 92 8.54 12.91 1.36
C ILE A 92 8.64 14.34 1.90
N MET A 93 9.81 14.74 2.39
CA MET A 93 10.00 16.06 2.99
C MET A 93 10.04 17.20 1.96
N ASP A 94 10.50 16.92 0.74
CA ASP A 94 10.61 17.88 -0.36
C ASP A 94 9.33 17.98 -1.19
N ALA A 95 8.34 17.13 -0.94
CA ALA A 95 7.10 17.11 -1.70
C ALA A 95 6.22 18.35 -1.42
N ASP A 96 5.53 18.86 -2.44
CA ASP A 96 4.46 19.86 -2.32
C ASP A 96 3.11 19.19 -1.99
N ALA A 97 2.91 17.98 -2.47
CA ALA A 97 1.74 17.16 -2.18
C ALA A 97 2.14 15.69 -2.02
N ILE A 98 1.52 15.00 -1.07
CA ILE A 98 1.67 13.58 -0.83
C ILE A 98 0.34 12.91 -1.09
N VAL A 99 0.31 12.00 -2.07
CA VAL A 99 -0.88 11.22 -2.39
C VAL A 99 -0.73 9.81 -1.82
N ILE A 100 -1.67 9.42 -0.97
CA ILE A 100 -1.74 8.08 -0.37
C ILE A 100 -2.83 7.31 -1.12
N GLY A 101 -2.47 6.20 -1.74
CA GLY A 101 -3.37 5.40 -2.58
C GLY A 101 -3.52 5.95 -4.02
N PRO A 102 -4.50 5.42 -4.81
CA PRO A 102 -5.35 4.28 -4.44
C PRO A 102 -4.57 2.96 -4.38
N GLY A 103 -5.17 1.97 -3.75
CA GLY A 103 -4.60 0.61 -3.65
C GLY A 103 -5.18 -0.16 -2.48
N SER A 104 -4.93 -1.46 -2.47
CA SER A 104 -5.39 -2.36 -1.40
C SER A 104 -4.99 -1.84 -0.03
N LEU A 105 -5.97 -1.60 0.82
CA LEU A 105 -5.77 -0.90 2.08
C LEU A 105 -4.76 -1.60 2.99
N TYR A 106 -4.98 -2.90 3.22
CA TYR A 106 -4.21 -3.69 4.19
C TYR A 106 -2.95 -4.33 3.60
N THR A 107 -2.89 -4.53 2.28
CA THR A 107 -1.76 -5.20 1.64
C THR A 107 -0.83 -4.26 0.87
N ASN A 108 -1.27 -3.05 0.54
CA ASN A 108 -0.46 -2.07 -0.19
C ASN A 108 -0.34 -0.72 0.54
N VAL A 109 -1.44 -0.10 0.99
CA VAL A 109 -1.37 1.25 1.59
C VAL A 109 -0.74 1.21 2.98
N ILE A 110 -1.36 0.52 3.92
CA ILE A 110 -0.92 0.47 5.32
C ILE A 110 0.51 -0.06 5.47
N PRO A 111 0.93 -1.16 4.81
CA PRO A 111 2.29 -1.68 4.97
C PRO A 111 3.39 -0.67 4.63
N ASN A 112 3.20 0.17 3.63
CA ASN A 112 4.15 1.23 3.31
C ASN A 112 4.28 2.26 4.44
N LEU A 113 3.18 2.57 5.12
CA LEU A 113 3.16 3.51 6.24
C LEU A 113 3.78 2.92 7.52
N LEU A 114 3.86 1.58 7.63
CA LEU A 114 4.47 0.89 8.77
C LEU A 114 6.00 0.88 8.73
N ILE A 115 6.62 1.17 7.60
CA ILE A 115 8.07 1.29 7.50
C ILE A 115 8.55 2.43 8.41
N LYS A 116 9.61 2.15 9.18
CA LYS A 116 10.10 3.06 10.22
C LYS A 116 10.36 4.47 9.68
N GLY A 117 9.72 5.45 10.29
CA GLY A 117 9.91 6.87 9.97
C GLY A 117 8.99 7.41 8.87
N ILE A 118 8.40 6.57 8.00
CA ILE A 118 7.55 7.02 6.89
C ILE A 118 6.36 7.83 7.39
N ALA A 119 5.51 7.27 8.23
CA ALA A 119 4.34 7.97 8.75
C ALA A 119 4.71 9.25 9.51
N LYS A 120 5.84 9.23 10.25
CA LYS A 120 6.35 10.40 10.93
C LYS A 120 6.75 11.50 9.94
N SER A 121 7.52 11.17 8.92
CA SER A 121 7.97 12.13 7.90
C SER A 121 6.80 12.72 7.11
N ILE A 122 5.79 11.91 6.76
CA ILE A 122 4.57 12.41 6.10
C ILE A 122 3.87 13.45 6.99
N LYS A 123 3.73 13.20 8.29
CA LYS A 123 3.10 14.16 9.22
C LYS A 123 3.90 15.45 9.39
N GLU A 124 5.22 15.34 9.42
CA GLU A 124 6.14 16.48 9.60
C GLU A 124 6.36 17.29 8.31
N SER A 125 6.09 16.68 7.14
CA SER A 125 6.16 17.36 5.86
C SER A 125 5.13 18.50 5.78
N LYS A 126 5.51 19.59 5.11
CA LYS A 126 4.63 20.72 4.79
C LYS A 126 3.68 20.44 3.62
N ALA A 127 3.89 19.33 2.93
CA ALA A 127 3.05 18.90 1.82
C ALA A 127 1.59 18.75 2.22
N THR A 128 0.69 18.99 1.28
CA THR A 128 -0.72 18.62 1.43
C THR A 128 -0.86 17.10 1.32
N LYS A 129 -1.47 16.45 2.33
CA LYS A 129 -1.66 15.00 2.37
C LYS A 129 -3.05 14.63 1.87
N ILE A 130 -3.12 13.90 0.78
CA ILE A 130 -4.35 13.54 0.09
C ILE A 130 -4.49 12.02 0.08
N TYR A 131 -5.56 11.50 0.66
CA TYR A 131 -5.92 10.09 0.51
C TYR A 131 -6.85 9.94 -0.68
N VAL A 132 -6.53 9.05 -1.61
CA VAL A 132 -7.40 8.67 -2.72
C VAL A 132 -7.97 7.29 -2.40
N SER A 133 -9.28 7.25 -2.15
CA SER A 133 -9.97 6.01 -1.82
C SER A 133 -10.16 5.12 -3.05
N ASN A 134 -10.22 3.82 -2.83
CA ASN A 134 -10.66 2.88 -3.85
C ASN A 134 -12.11 3.17 -4.23
N ILE A 135 -12.45 2.96 -5.50
CA ILE A 135 -13.83 3.09 -6.02
C ILE A 135 -14.71 1.96 -5.47
N MET A 136 -14.14 0.75 -5.37
CA MET A 136 -14.82 -0.45 -4.89
C MET A 136 -14.14 -0.97 -3.63
N THR A 137 -14.91 -1.63 -2.76
CA THR A 137 -14.37 -2.44 -1.67
C THR A 137 -13.67 -3.67 -2.21
N GLU A 138 -12.73 -4.22 -1.47
CA GLU A 138 -11.97 -5.42 -1.84
C GLU A 138 -12.38 -6.58 -0.95
N MET A 139 -12.82 -7.66 -1.60
CA MET A 139 -13.20 -8.90 -0.93
C MET A 139 -12.03 -9.43 -0.07
N GLY A 140 -12.33 -9.80 1.17
CA GLY A 140 -11.34 -10.30 2.12
C GLY A 140 -10.41 -9.21 2.69
N GLN A 141 -10.66 -7.94 2.42
CA GLN A 141 -9.91 -6.84 3.02
C GLN A 141 -10.82 -5.74 3.57
N THR A 142 -11.69 -5.18 2.72
CA THR A 142 -12.49 -4.01 3.04
C THR A 142 -13.98 -4.25 2.78
N ASP A 143 -14.42 -5.49 2.98
CA ASP A 143 -15.83 -5.85 2.84
C ASP A 143 -16.70 -4.91 3.68
N GLU A 144 -17.74 -4.36 3.05
CA GLU A 144 -18.70 -3.43 3.66
C GLU A 144 -18.10 -2.11 4.19
N TYR A 145 -16.84 -1.79 3.88
CA TYR A 145 -16.22 -0.53 4.32
C TYR A 145 -16.85 0.67 3.65
N THR A 146 -17.14 1.66 4.47
CA THR A 146 -17.40 3.03 4.00
C THR A 146 -16.08 3.78 3.81
N LEU A 147 -16.15 4.96 3.17
CA LEU A 147 -14.98 5.87 3.10
C LEU A 147 -14.42 6.17 4.49
N SER A 148 -15.31 6.39 5.47
CA SER A 148 -14.91 6.70 6.84
C SER A 148 -14.14 5.54 7.48
N ASP A 149 -14.48 4.29 7.15
CA ASP A 149 -13.78 3.11 7.68
C ASP A 149 -12.36 3.01 7.10
N HIS A 150 -12.18 3.31 5.80
CA HIS A 150 -10.85 3.37 5.18
C HIS A 150 -9.97 4.41 5.85
N VAL A 151 -10.46 5.64 6.03
CA VAL A 151 -9.72 6.72 6.68
C VAL A 151 -9.43 6.38 8.14
N LYS A 152 -10.41 5.83 8.85
CA LYS A 152 -10.24 5.39 10.24
C LYS A 152 -9.19 4.31 10.36
N ALA A 153 -9.20 3.30 9.50
CA ALA A 153 -8.19 2.25 9.50
C ALA A 153 -6.78 2.83 9.36
N ILE A 154 -6.53 3.74 8.42
CA ILE A 154 -5.22 4.39 8.27
C ILE A 154 -4.85 5.14 9.57
N ILE A 155 -5.77 5.91 10.14
CA ILE A 155 -5.52 6.69 11.36
C ILE A 155 -5.23 5.78 12.56
N ASP A 156 -5.91 4.65 12.69
CA ASP A 156 -5.72 3.69 13.78
C ASP A 156 -4.29 3.11 13.77
N TYR A 157 -3.69 2.93 12.58
CA TYR A 157 -2.30 2.44 12.46
C TYR A 157 -1.25 3.49 12.72
N VAL A 158 -1.43 4.68 12.15
CA VAL A 158 -0.34 5.67 12.12
C VAL A 158 -0.67 6.97 12.85
N GLY A 159 -1.89 7.11 13.37
CA GLY A 159 -2.35 8.27 14.12
C GLY A 159 -2.80 9.42 13.23
N LYS A 160 -3.41 10.44 13.85
CA LYS A 160 -3.92 11.65 13.17
C LYS A 160 -2.81 12.47 12.52
N GLY A 161 -3.19 13.35 11.59
CA GLY A 161 -2.28 14.25 10.87
C GLY A 161 -1.59 13.64 9.66
N ILE A 162 -2.03 12.45 9.24
CA ILE A 162 -1.53 11.74 8.05
C ILE A 162 -2.34 12.07 6.78
N ILE A 163 -3.55 12.60 6.92
CA ILE A 163 -4.48 12.92 5.85
C ILE A 163 -5.08 14.30 6.12
N ASP A 164 -5.00 15.21 5.14
CA ASP A 164 -5.64 16.53 5.16
C ASP A 164 -6.94 16.48 4.33
N TYR A 165 -6.92 15.79 3.20
CA TYR A 165 -8.04 15.67 2.26
C TYR A 165 -8.24 14.23 1.84
N CYS A 166 -9.49 13.89 1.49
CA CYS A 166 -9.84 12.63 0.90
C CYS A 166 -10.54 12.84 -0.44
N ILE A 167 -10.10 12.13 -1.47
CA ILE A 167 -10.74 12.09 -2.79
C ILE A 167 -11.44 10.73 -2.91
N TYR A 168 -12.71 10.75 -3.27
CA TYR A 168 -13.52 9.56 -3.47
C TYR A 168 -14.53 9.77 -4.59
N ASP A 169 -14.96 8.67 -5.18
CA ASP A 169 -16.00 8.70 -6.21
C ASP A 169 -17.38 8.82 -5.59
N THR A 170 -18.21 9.72 -6.13
CA THR A 170 -19.62 9.90 -5.76
C THR A 170 -20.57 9.42 -6.85
N GLY A 171 -20.06 8.82 -7.93
CA GLY A 171 -20.85 8.28 -9.03
C GLY A 171 -21.72 7.10 -8.59
N GLU A 172 -22.92 7.00 -9.14
CA GLU A 172 -23.73 5.78 -9.02
C GLU A 172 -23.12 4.71 -9.91
N ILE A 173 -22.73 3.58 -9.30
CA ILE A 173 -22.24 2.43 -10.05
C ILE A 173 -23.43 1.74 -10.74
N VAL A 174 -23.38 1.68 -12.06
CA VAL A 174 -24.41 0.99 -12.85
C VAL A 174 -24.49 -0.48 -12.39
N PRO A 175 -25.69 -1.00 -12.06
CA PRO A 175 -25.86 -2.35 -11.49
C PRO A 175 -25.20 -3.48 -12.30
N GLU A 176 -25.10 -3.31 -13.63
CA GLU A 176 -24.46 -4.26 -14.53
C GLU A 176 -22.95 -4.42 -14.25
N PHE A 177 -22.27 -3.37 -13.80
CA PHE A 177 -20.85 -3.45 -13.43
C PHE A 177 -20.64 -4.11 -12.06
N ILE A 178 -21.58 -3.99 -11.14
CA ILE A 178 -21.50 -4.65 -9.83
C ILE A 178 -21.51 -6.18 -10.01
N GLN A 179 -22.28 -6.70 -10.97
CA GLN A 179 -22.33 -8.13 -11.26
C GLN A 179 -21.03 -8.71 -11.85
N LEU A 180 -20.18 -7.87 -12.42
CA LEU A 180 -18.88 -8.31 -12.96
C LEU A 180 -17.79 -8.41 -11.87
N TYR A 181 -18.02 -7.79 -10.71
CA TYR A 181 -17.07 -7.79 -9.58
C TYR A 181 -17.43 -8.80 -8.47
N ASN A 182 -18.61 -9.37 -8.49
CA ASN A 182 -19.07 -10.44 -7.61
C ASN A 182 -18.99 -11.79 -8.34
#